data_ad4ed9b4279c9196a2f3e7bfe9d63161
#
_entry.id   ad4ed9b4279c9196a2f3e7bfe9d63161
#
_cell.length_a   1.000
_cell.length_b   1.000
_cell.length_c   1.000
_cell.angle_alpha   90.00
_cell.angle_beta   90.00
_cell.angle_gamma   90.00
#
_symmetry.space_group_name_H-M   'P 1'
#
loop_
_entity.id
_entity.type
_entity.pdbx_description
1 polymer ?
#
loop_
_entity_poly.entity_id
_entity_poly.type
_entity_poly.pdbx_seq_one_letter_code
_entity_poly.pdbx_strand_id
1 'polypeptide(L)'
;MKGLSGEIIKIQEEQDMIELLKTGAYLVNGTEIIGDTQDASQELIAVAGPDAPSREEAKKGTIAYGILKSHNTSDDMEKLRIRFDKLTSHDITYVGIIQTARASGLEKFPIPYVLTNCHNSLCAVGGTINEDDHMFGLTCAKKYGGVYVPPHQAVIHQYAR
;
A
#
# COMPACT_ATOMS: atom_id res chain seq x y z
N MET A 1 15.83 -29.49 22.59
CA MET A 1 15.33 -28.74 21.41
C MET A 1 16.27 -27.56 21.20
N LYS A 2 17.01 -27.57 20.11
CA LYS A 2 17.94 -26.46 19.78
C LYS A 2 17.12 -25.28 19.29
N GLY A 3 17.26 -24.12 19.95
CA GLY A 3 16.66 -22.88 19.53
C GLY A 3 17.15 -22.51 18.12
N LEU A 4 16.22 -22.14 17.28
CA LEU A 4 16.47 -21.54 15.98
C LEU A 4 17.02 -20.12 16.23
N SER A 5 18.34 -19.99 16.25
CA SER A 5 18.99 -18.69 16.14
C SER A 5 18.58 -18.10 14.77
N GLY A 6 18.05 -16.87 14.78
CA GLY A 6 17.71 -16.18 13.54
C GLY A 6 18.93 -16.08 12.63
N GLU A 7 18.94 -16.81 11.52
CA GLU A 7 20.01 -16.72 10.53
C GLU A 7 19.81 -15.43 9.71
N ILE A 8 20.78 -14.55 9.84
CA ILE A 8 20.94 -13.39 8.98
C ILE A 8 21.53 -13.89 7.66
N ILE A 9 20.80 -13.77 6.57
CA ILE A 9 21.33 -14.05 5.24
C ILE A 9 21.96 -12.76 4.72
N LYS A 10 23.28 -12.70 4.68
CA LYS A 10 24.03 -11.60 4.09
C LYS A 10 24.30 -11.93 2.63
N ILE A 11 23.70 -11.19 1.71
CA ILE A 11 24.05 -11.24 0.29
C ILE A 11 25.05 -10.11 0.05
N GLN A 12 26.30 -10.50 -0.15
CA GLN A 12 27.41 -9.57 -0.33
C GLN A 12 27.70 -9.45 -1.83
N GLU A 13 27.22 -8.39 -2.46
CA GLU A 13 27.79 -7.82 -3.68
C GLU A 13 28.46 -6.49 -3.32
N GLU A 14 29.58 -6.18 -3.95
CA GLU A 14 30.68 -5.33 -3.47
C GLU A 14 30.36 -3.87 -3.07
N GLN A 15 29.11 -3.37 -3.10
CA GLN A 15 28.80 -1.98 -2.66
C GLN A 15 27.48 -1.79 -1.93
N ASP A 16 26.50 -2.73 -1.95
CA ASP A 16 25.24 -2.57 -1.22
C ASP A 16 24.90 -3.86 -0.45
N MET A 17 25.04 -3.81 0.86
CA MET A 17 24.67 -4.93 1.72
C MET A 17 23.17 -4.90 1.98
N ILE A 18 22.44 -5.86 1.42
CA ILE A 18 21.03 -6.07 1.74
C ILE A 18 20.94 -7.06 2.87
N GLU A 19 20.32 -6.65 3.98
CA GLU A 19 20.05 -7.51 5.11
C GLU A 19 18.57 -7.92 5.12
N LEU A 20 18.31 -9.23 5.07
CA LEU A 20 16.97 -9.78 5.13
C LEU A 20 16.66 -10.27 6.55
N LEU A 21 15.72 -9.62 7.21
CA LEU A 21 15.22 -10.03 8.51
C LEU A 21 14.08 -11.02 8.33
N LYS A 22 14.21 -12.22 8.91
CA LYS A 22 13.16 -13.27 8.90
C LYS A 22 12.07 -13.01 9.94
N THR A 23 12.34 -12.13 10.88
CA THR A 23 11.43 -11.68 11.94
C THR A 23 10.93 -10.28 11.64
N GLY A 24 10.00 -9.77 12.43
CA GLY A 24 9.68 -8.35 12.42
C GLY A 24 10.90 -7.49 12.75
N ALA A 25 10.78 -6.18 12.59
CA ALA A 25 11.82 -5.25 12.95
C ALA A 25 11.23 -3.98 13.59
N TYR A 26 12.00 -3.36 14.44
CA TYR A 26 11.74 -2.03 14.98
C TYR A 26 12.56 -1.01 14.19
N LEU A 27 11.95 0.08 13.79
CA LEU A 27 12.64 1.25 13.25
C LEU A 27 12.72 2.29 14.37
N VAL A 28 13.93 2.51 14.88
CA VAL A 28 14.18 3.43 15.98
C VAL A 28 14.70 4.78 15.43
N ASN A 29 14.09 5.87 15.86
CA ASN A 29 14.42 7.24 15.45
C ASN A 29 14.47 7.46 13.93
N GLY A 30 13.84 6.59 13.15
CA GLY A 30 13.80 6.67 11.69
C GLY A 30 15.08 6.23 10.98
N THR A 31 16.08 5.75 11.68
CA THR A 31 17.40 5.42 11.11
C THR A 31 17.94 4.05 11.51
N GLU A 32 17.66 3.58 12.70
CA GLU A 32 18.20 2.32 13.20
C GLU A 32 17.18 1.20 13.13
N ILE A 33 17.61 0.04 12.64
CA ILE A 33 16.76 -1.14 12.50
C ILE A 33 17.22 -2.21 13.49
N ILE A 34 16.33 -2.61 14.38
CA ILE A 34 16.55 -3.66 15.37
C ILE A 34 15.61 -4.82 15.03
N GLY A 35 16.18 -6.03 14.82
CA GLY A 35 15.38 -7.24 14.55
C GLY A 35 14.54 -7.62 15.76
N ASP A 36 13.31 -8.11 15.53
CA ASP A 36 12.42 -8.61 16.60
C ASP A 36 12.88 -10.02 17.05
N THR A 37 13.98 -10.04 17.78
CA THR A 37 14.60 -11.24 18.37
C THR A 37 14.29 -11.33 19.86
N GLN A 38 14.76 -12.41 20.50
CA GLN A 38 14.60 -12.57 21.97
C GLN A 38 15.30 -11.46 22.77
N ASP A 39 16.37 -10.90 22.21
CA ASP A 39 17.18 -9.85 22.84
C ASP A 39 16.77 -8.43 22.45
N ALA A 40 15.77 -8.30 21.56
CA ALA A 40 15.29 -7.03 21.03
C ALA A 40 14.96 -5.99 22.11
N SER A 41 14.40 -6.43 23.23
CA SER A 41 14.06 -5.52 24.35
C SER A 41 15.29 -4.87 24.98
N GLN A 42 16.40 -5.55 25.07
CA GLN A 42 17.64 -4.99 25.62
C GLN A 42 18.28 -4.03 24.61
N GLU A 43 18.30 -4.38 23.34
CA GLU A 43 18.80 -3.52 22.27
C GLU A 43 17.95 -2.25 22.12
N LEU A 44 16.63 -2.38 22.20
CA LEU A 44 15.71 -1.24 22.19
C LEU A 44 15.96 -0.27 23.36
N ILE A 45 16.16 -0.80 24.57
CA ILE A 45 16.46 0.02 25.74
C ILE A 45 17.82 0.70 25.58
N ALA A 46 18.80 0.04 25.00
CA ALA A 46 20.13 0.60 24.76
C ALA A 46 20.10 1.78 23.77
N VAL A 47 19.26 1.68 22.72
CA VAL A 47 19.19 2.69 21.63
C VAL A 47 18.13 3.74 21.92
N ALA A 48 16.94 3.35 22.37
CA ALA A 48 15.80 4.26 22.58
C ALA A 48 15.64 4.73 24.05
N GLY A 49 16.41 4.15 24.97
CA GLY A 49 16.34 4.47 26.38
C GLY A 49 15.38 3.60 27.19
N PRO A 50 15.32 3.82 28.52
CA PRO A 50 14.53 2.97 29.44
C PRO A 50 13.02 3.05 29.20
N ASP A 51 12.54 4.08 28.53
CA ASP A 51 11.14 4.29 28.19
C ASP A 51 10.78 3.72 26.79
N ALA A 52 11.63 2.85 26.24
CA ALA A 52 11.37 2.19 24.97
C ALA A 52 10.00 1.46 25.01
N PRO A 53 9.13 1.68 24.00
CA PRO A 53 7.80 1.09 24.00
C PRO A 53 7.87 -0.44 23.91
N SER A 54 6.92 -1.10 24.55
CA SER A 54 6.71 -2.53 24.36
C SER A 54 6.34 -2.82 22.89
N ARG A 55 6.47 -4.09 22.46
CA ARG A 55 6.09 -4.51 21.11
C ARG A 55 4.66 -4.10 20.74
N GLU A 56 3.71 -4.27 21.66
CA GLU A 56 2.31 -3.92 21.41
C GLU A 56 2.07 -2.41 21.33
N GLU A 57 2.88 -1.63 22.01
CA GLU A 57 2.84 -0.16 21.89
C GLU A 57 3.50 0.32 20.61
N ALA A 58 4.68 -0.21 20.27
CA ALA A 58 5.39 0.11 19.04
C ALA A 58 4.56 -0.19 17.79
N LYS A 59 3.83 -1.31 17.78
CA LYS A 59 2.87 -1.68 16.73
C LYS A 59 1.84 -0.57 16.47
N LYS A 60 1.36 0.09 17.51
CA LYS A 60 0.38 1.19 17.39
C LYS A 60 0.99 2.47 16.78
N GLY A 61 2.31 2.62 16.79
CA GLY A 61 3.04 3.71 16.15
C GLY A 61 3.24 3.53 14.64
N THR A 62 2.87 2.40 14.06
CA THR A 62 3.03 2.17 12.62
C THR A 62 2.03 2.94 11.78
N ILE A 63 2.46 3.36 10.58
CA ILE A 63 1.58 4.03 9.60
C ILE A 63 0.37 3.15 9.27
N ALA A 64 0.60 1.85 9.07
CA ALA A 64 -0.47 0.89 8.76
C ALA A 64 -1.52 0.82 9.88
N TYR A 65 -1.10 0.77 11.14
CA TYR A 65 -2.03 0.77 12.26
C TYR A 65 -2.84 2.06 12.32
N GLY A 66 -2.20 3.22 12.13
CA GLY A 66 -2.86 4.52 12.10
C GLY A 66 -3.92 4.62 11.01
N ILE A 67 -3.59 4.17 9.78
CA ILE A 67 -4.53 4.15 8.66
C ILE A 67 -5.72 3.21 8.95
N LEU A 68 -5.45 1.99 9.36
CA LEU A 68 -6.50 1.02 9.66
C LEU A 68 -7.43 1.51 10.79
N LYS A 69 -6.84 2.08 11.84
CA LYS A 69 -7.61 2.63 12.96
C LYS A 69 -8.50 3.79 12.55
N SER A 70 -8.00 4.70 11.72
CA SER A 70 -8.76 5.88 11.27
C SER A 70 -9.95 5.52 10.37
N HIS A 71 -9.87 4.39 9.67
CA HIS A 71 -10.91 3.91 8.75
C HIS A 71 -11.78 2.79 9.35
N ASN A 72 -11.46 2.33 10.55
CA ASN A 72 -12.24 1.29 11.21
C ASN A 72 -13.50 1.88 11.84
N THR A 73 -14.64 1.33 11.47
CA THR A 73 -15.96 1.70 12.01
C THR A 73 -16.43 0.78 13.13
N SER A 74 -15.60 -0.21 13.53
CA SER A 74 -15.83 -1.04 14.72
C SER A 74 -14.91 -0.59 15.86
N ASP A 75 -15.28 -0.97 17.09
CA ASP A 75 -14.44 -0.73 18.26
C ASP A 75 -13.35 -1.81 18.44
N ASP A 76 -13.34 -2.82 17.56
CA ASP A 76 -12.43 -3.95 17.62
C ASP A 76 -11.33 -3.83 16.54
N MET A 77 -10.07 -3.78 16.97
CA MET A 77 -8.92 -3.71 16.07
C MET A 77 -8.45 -5.09 15.55
N GLU A 78 -9.01 -6.18 16.05
CA GLU A 78 -8.76 -7.52 15.52
C GLU A 78 -9.78 -7.92 14.45
N LYS A 79 -10.98 -7.32 14.49
CA LYS A 79 -12.06 -7.51 13.51
C LYS A 79 -12.46 -6.20 12.91
N LEU A 80 -11.65 -5.76 11.94
CA LEU A 80 -11.83 -4.46 11.31
C LEU A 80 -13.08 -4.41 10.43
N ARG A 81 -13.81 -3.30 10.51
CA ARG A 81 -14.85 -2.91 9.57
C ARG A 81 -14.42 -1.62 8.89
N ILE A 82 -13.67 -1.76 7.82
CA ILE A 82 -13.05 -0.63 7.12
C ILE A 82 -14.07 0.08 6.23
N ARG A 83 -14.11 1.40 6.34
CA ARG A 83 -14.79 2.30 5.42
C ARG A 83 -13.76 3.04 4.57
N PHE A 84 -13.78 2.79 3.27
CA PHE A 84 -12.94 3.51 2.33
C PHE A 84 -13.49 4.91 2.07
N ASP A 85 -12.62 5.89 1.89
CA ASP A 85 -12.96 7.28 1.59
C ASP A 85 -12.78 7.62 0.10
N LYS A 86 -11.88 6.95 -0.58
CA LYS A 86 -11.56 7.15 -2.00
C LYS A 86 -11.17 5.85 -2.67
N LEU A 87 -11.31 5.82 -3.99
CA LEU A 87 -10.86 4.72 -4.84
C LEU A 87 -9.97 5.28 -5.94
N THR A 88 -8.87 4.63 -6.20
CA THR A 88 -8.04 4.87 -7.39
C THR A 88 -7.70 3.55 -8.06
N SER A 89 -7.70 3.54 -9.38
CA SER A 89 -7.26 2.38 -10.15
C SER A 89 -6.67 2.82 -11.48
N HIS A 90 -5.92 1.92 -12.12
CA HIS A 90 -5.32 2.17 -13.43
C HIS A 90 -6.18 1.58 -14.55
N ASP A 91 -5.83 1.93 -15.79
CA ASP A 91 -6.52 1.66 -17.03
C ASP A 91 -7.01 0.22 -17.19
N ILE A 92 -6.12 -0.76 -17.14
CA ILE A 92 -6.49 -2.18 -17.27
C ILE A 92 -7.47 -2.61 -16.18
N THR A 93 -7.30 -2.11 -14.96
CA THR A 93 -8.10 -2.55 -13.80
C THR A 93 -9.47 -1.91 -13.77
N TYR A 94 -9.59 -0.59 -14.03
CA TYR A 94 -10.89 0.05 -13.93
C TYR A 94 -11.90 -0.42 -14.98
N VAL A 95 -11.44 -0.87 -16.16
CA VAL A 95 -12.32 -1.41 -17.18
C VAL A 95 -13.14 -2.58 -16.63
N GLY A 96 -12.47 -3.60 -16.07
CA GLY A 96 -13.13 -4.76 -15.48
C GLY A 96 -14.01 -4.39 -14.27
N ILE A 97 -13.53 -3.52 -13.40
CA ILE A 97 -14.27 -3.04 -12.22
C ILE A 97 -15.59 -2.38 -12.66
N ILE A 98 -15.51 -1.42 -13.60
CA ILE A 98 -16.68 -0.65 -14.02
C ILE A 98 -17.65 -1.52 -14.83
N GLN A 99 -17.16 -2.43 -15.67
CA GLN A 99 -18.02 -3.36 -16.39
C GLN A 99 -18.82 -4.25 -15.43
N THR A 100 -18.17 -4.79 -14.40
CA THR A 100 -18.83 -5.58 -13.36
C THR A 100 -19.85 -4.74 -12.57
N ALA A 101 -19.48 -3.53 -12.18
CA ALA A 101 -20.37 -2.61 -11.47
C ALA A 101 -21.59 -2.22 -12.32
N ARG A 102 -21.41 -1.98 -13.63
CA ARG A 102 -22.53 -1.72 -14.55
C ARG A 102 -23.51 -2.89 -14.65
N ALA A 103 -22.98 -4.12 -14.72
CA ALA A 103 -23.83 -5.30 -14.70
C ALA A 103 -24.62 -5.45 -13.39
N SER A 104 -24.16 -4.83 -12.32
CA SER A 104 -24.80 -4.78 -11.01
C SER A 104 -25.67 -3.51 -10.79
N GLY A 105 -25.91 -2.72 -11.83
CA GLY A 105 -26.77 -1.55 -11.76
C GLY A 105 -26.08 -0.23 -11.34
N LEU A 106 -24.81 -0.06 -11.67
CA LEU A 106 -24.08 1.20 -11.38
C LEU A 106 -24.74 2.41 -12.06
N GLU A 107 -25.19 3.36 -11.27
CA GLU A 107 -25.72 4.65 -11.74
C GLU A 107 -24.73 5.80 -11.52
N LYS A 108 -23.98 5.75 -10.41
CA LYS A 108 -22.96 6.73 -10.01
C LYS A 108 -21.91 6.04 -9.15
N PHE A 109 -20.67 6.53 -9.19
CA PHE A 109 -19.65 6.02 -8.26
C PHE A 109 -20.03 6.36 -6.82
N PRO A 110 -20.05 5.36 -5.92
CA PRO A 110 -20.53 5.53 -4.54
C PRO A 110 -19.57 6.33 -3.66
N ILE A 111 -18.28 6.39 -4.06
CA ILE A 111 -17.22 7.16 -3.39
C ILE A 111 -16.40 7.89 -4.45
N PRO A 112 -15.63 8.94 -4.11
CA PRO A 112 -14.73 9.59 -5.04
C PRO A 112 -13.82 8.59 -5.73
N TYR A 113 -13.81 8.55 -7.05
CA TYR A 113 -13.06 7.60 -7.84
C TYR A 113 -12.13 8.31 -8.82
N VAL A 114 -10.85 7.99 -8.77
CA VAL A 114 -9.83 8.48 -9.69
C VAL A 114 -9.43 7.35 -10.64
N LEU A 115 -9.74 7.54 -11.91
CA LEU A 115 -9.39 6.63 -13.00
C LEU A 115 -8.09 7.12 -13.64
N THR A 116 -7.01 6.42 -13.42
CA THR A 116 -5.69 6.81 -13.93
C THR A 116 -5.29 5.99 -15.14
N ASN A 117 -4.69 6.64 -16.14
CA ASN A 117 -4.08 5.96 -17.28
C ASN A 117 -2.56 5.93 -17.14
N CYS A 118 -2.12 5.71 -15.93
CA CYS A 118 -0.73 5.78 -15.52
C CYS A 118 -0.08 4.38 -15.34
N HIS A 119 -0.67 3.34 -15.90
CA HIS A 119 -0.06 2.00 -15.90
C HIS A 119 1.06 1.98 -16.94
N ASN A 120 2.29 2.16 -16.48
CA ASN A 120 3.48 2.29 -17.32
C ASN A 120 3.41 3.41 -18.35
N SER A 121 2.47 4.32 -18.24
CA SER A 121 2.23 5.42 -19.22
C SER A 121 2.10 4.92 -20.66
N LEU A 122 1.55 3.73 -20.86
CA LEU A 122 1.36 3.15 -22.19
C LEU A 122 0.29 3.92 -22.95
N CYS A 123 0.57 4.20 -24.20
CA CYS A 123 -0.39 4.53 -25.24
C CYS A 123 -0.42 3.38 -26.23
N ALA A 124 -1.00 3.51 -27.38
CA ALA A 124 -1.19 2.51 -28.43
C ALA A 124 0.02 1.59 -28.74
N VAL A 125 0.56 0.91 -27.73
CA VAL A 125 1.71 0.01 -27.86
C VAL A 125 1.24 -1.36 -28.31
N GLY A 126 1.51 -1.68 -29.56
CA GLY A 126 1.14 -2.97 -30.15
C GLY A 126 -0.34 -3.12 -30.49
N GLY A 127 -1.10 -2.03 -30.52
CA GLY A 127 -2.51 -2.01 -30.88
C GLY A 127 -3.29 -0.88 -30.22
N THR A 128 -4.61 -0.87 -30.40
CA THR A 128 -5.50 0.19 -29.89
C THR A 128 -6.12 -0.13 -28.53
N ILE A 129 -5.83 -1.29 -27.92
CA ILE A 129 -6.47 -1.73 -26.68
C ILE A 129 -6.28 -0.70 -25.55
N ASN A 130 -5.08 -0.18 -25.39
CA ASN A 130 -4.81 0.81 -24.35
C ASN A 130 -5.58 2.13 -24.60
N GLU A 131 -5.69 2.58 -25.85
CA GLU A 131 -6.47 3.75 -26.21
C GLU A 131 -7.96 3.55 -25.98
N ASP A 132 -8.48 2.37 -26.30
CA ASP A 132 -9.86 1.99 -26.03
C ASP A 132 -10.15 2.02 -24.51
N ASP A 133 -9.24 1.50 -23.69
CA ASP A 133 -9.33 1.57 -22.24
C ASP A 133 -9.32 3.01 -21.72
N HIS A 134 -8.47 3.88 -22.30
CA HIS A 134 -8.41 5.30 -21.97
C HIS A 134 -9.71 6.02 -22.32
N MET A 135 -10.25 5.78 -23.51
CA MET A 135 -11.53 6.34 -23.94
C MET A 135 -12.70 5.84 -23.10
N PHE A 136 -12.68 4.56 -22.73
CA PHE A 136 -13.63 3.97 -21.80
C PHE A 136 -13.58 4.67 -20.45
N GLY A 137 -12.39 4.85 -19.87
CA GLY A 137 -12.17 5.53 -18.60
C GLY A 137 -12.68 6.98 -18.60
N LEU A 138 -12.32 7.75 -19.65
CA LEU A 138 -12.81 9.13 -19.83
C LEU A 138 -14.34 9.19 -19.88
N THR A 139 -14.93 8.30 -20.66
CA THR A 139 -16.38 8.22 -20.83
C THR A 139 -17.08 7.84 -19.51
N CYS A 140 -16.53 6.89 -18.80
CA CYS A 140 -17.05 6.44 -17.50
C CYS A 140 -16.91 7.52 -16.43
N ALA A 141 -15.78 8.24 -16.38
CA ALA A 141 -15.60 9.34 -15.45
C ALA A 141 -16.64 10.44 -15.66
N LYS A 142 -16.90 10.81 -16.92
CA LYS A 142 -17.97 11.76 -17.28
C LYS A 142 -19.36 11.26 -16.90
N LYS A 143 -19.63 9.99 -17.14
CA LYS A 143 -20.97 9.39 -16.93
C LYS A 143 -21.27 9.17 -15.45
N TYR A 144 -20.30 8.66 -14.67
CA TYR A 144 -20.49 8.20 -13.31
C TYR A 144 -19.92 9.14 -12.23
N GLY A 145 -19.29 10.25 -12.64
CA GLY A 145 -18.82 11.30 -11.71
C GLY A 145 -17.42 11.05 -11.14
N GLY A 146 -16.53 10.39 -11.88
CA GLY A 146 -15.13 10.19 -11.48
C GLY A 146 -14.18 11.30 -11.94
N VAL A 147 -12.95 11.24 -11.46
CA VAL A 147 -11.83 12.06 -11.93
C VAL A 147 -11.00 11.23 -12.91
N TYR A 148 -10.80 11.76 -14.10
CA TYR A 148 -9.98 11.12 -15.12
C TYR A 148 -8.57 11.72 -15.16
N VAL A 149 -7.55 10.86 -15.09
CA VAL A 149 -6.14 11.24 -15.23
C VAL A 149 -5.60 10.65 -16.52
N PRO A 150 -5.20 11.50 -17.47
CA PRO A 150 -4.71 11.04 -18.78
C PRO A 150 -3.37 10.30 -18.69
N PRO A 151 -2.98 9.53 -19.72
CA PRO A 151 -1.66 8.91 -19.79
C PRO A 151 -0.54 9.94 -19.77
N HIS A 152 0.68 9.49 -19.51
CA HIS A 152 1.92 10.30 -19.45
C HIS A 152 2.01 11.32 -18.31
N GLN A 153 1.10 11.30 -17.35
CA GLN A 153 1.20 12.16 -16.18
C GLN A 153 2.22 11.61 -15.18
N ALA A 154 2.13 10.32 -14.86
CA ALA A 154 3.05 9.57 -14.01
C ALA A 154 2.67 8.09 -14.05
N VAL A 155 3.44 7.22 -13.42
CA VAL A 155 2.93 5.88 -13.06
C VAL A 155 2.03 6.00 -11.84
N ILE A 156 1.03 5.11 -11.72
CA ILE A 156 0.00 5.19 -10.67
C ILE A 156 0.57 5.30 -9.25
N HIS A 157 1.64 4.57 -8.96
CA HIS A 157 2.29 4.60 -7.64
C HIS A 157 2.86 5.98 -7.29
N GLN A 158 3.31 6.74 -8.26
CA GLN A 158 3.78 8.12 -8.07
C GLN A 158 2.61 9.10 -7.95
N TYR A 159 1.56 8.87 -8.73
CA TYR A 159 0.41 9.76 -8.76
C TYR A 159 -0.49 9.62 -7.52
N ALA A 160 -0.62 8.42 -6.98
CA ALA A 160 -1.48 8.11 -5.84
C ALA A 160 -0.85 8.38 -4.46
N ARG A 161 0.36 8.90 -4.43
CA ARG A 161 1.12 9.21 -3.21
C ARG A 161 0.53 10.33 -2.40
#